data_3f41bcbf4930bc9ccd05e7f2986ac91b
#
_entry.id   3f41bcbf4930bc9ccd05e7f2986ac91b
#
_cell.length_a   1.000
_cell.length_b   1.000
_cell.length_c   1.000
_cell.angle_alpha   90.00
_cell.angle_beta   90.00
_cell.angle_gamma   90.00
#
_symmetry.space_group_name_H-M   'P 1'
#
loop_
_entity.id
_entity.type
_entity.pdbx_description
1 polymer ?
#
loop_
_entity_poly.entity_id
_entity_poly.type
_entity_poly.pdbx_seq_one_letter_code
_entity_poly.pdbx_strand_id
1 'polypeptide(L)'
;LQIIKEMNYQPNVLARQLRTQTTRAVIVIVPNIENSFFHGILSGIGTEAERQGYQMLIADLKSQPSLEKHYIEAIKQRQVDGIISLSANMTQKLETLITERYPLVMVVQCVPNYKIPSVSIDNMAASKALMTHLIRLGHREIAHLTVSPLQMPYQDRLNGYISALEEHKIPVDNELISYGEPAIKGGYDQMWTLLAKQKKFTAVFAAGDTMAIGAMKALKDQGLRVPEDCAVVGFDDIDLSSVWEPAITTIRQPKEMMGRIAFQKLLALMQNEPIAVSQEYLPYELVIRESCGYFL
;
A
#
# COMPACT_ATOMS: atom_id res chain seq x y z
N LEU A 1 45.00 4.53 -16.07
CA LEU A 1 43.66 5.02 -16.38
C LEU A 1 43.47 5.34 -17.87
N GLN A 2 44.53 5.89 -18.56
CA GLN A 2 44.46 6.26 -19.98
C GLN A 2 44.39 5.02 -20.89
N ILE A 3 45.18 3.96 -20.62
CA ILE A 3 45.19 2.68 -21.34
C ILE A 3 43.83 1.96 -21.23
N ILE A 4 43.15 2.03 -20.08
CA ILE A 4 41.82 1.43 -19.87
C ILE A 4 40.76 2.11 -20.77
N LYS A 5 40.85 3.44 -20.95
CA LYS A 5 39.99 4.18 -21.86
C LYS A 5 40.25 3.87 -23.33
N GLU A 6 41.56 3.75 -23.71
CA GLU A 6 41.96 3.43 -25.07
C GLU A 6 41.60 2.00 -25.49
N MET A 7 41.64 1.05 -24.56
CA MET A 7 41.25 -0.36 -24.78
C MET A 7 39.75 -0.62 -24.67
N ASN A 8 38.95 0.40 -24.36
CA ASN A 8 37.51 0.25 -24.12
C ASN A 8 37.19 -0.91 -23.15
N TYR A 9 38.09 -1.13 -22.17
CA TYR A 9 37.99 -2.25 -21.24
C TYR A 9 36.82 -2.03 -20.26
N GLN A 10 35.82 -2.86 -20.41
CA GLN A 10 34.73 -2.97 -19.41
C GLN A 10 35.09 -4.09 -18.42
N PRO A 11 35.24 -3.77 -17.12
CA PRO A 11 35.43 -4.80 -16.11
C PRO A 11 34.32 -5.83 -16.16
N ASN A 12 34.67 -7.11 -16.15
CA ASN A 12 33.69 -8.18 -16.13
C ASN A 12 32.89 -8.12 -14.83
N VAL A 13 31.61 -7.78 -14.94
CA VAL A 13 30.69 -7.63 -13.80
C VAL A 13 30.60 -8.93 -13.00
N LEU A 14 30.55 -10.09 -13.68
CA LEU A 14 30.49 -11.41 -13.03
C LEU A 14 31.73 -11.70 -12.20
N ALA A 15 32.91 -11.39 -12.71
CA ALA A 15 34.18 -11.56 -11.98
C ALA A 15 34.25 -10.67 -10.72
N ARG A 16 33.71 -9.45 -10.81
CA ARG A 16 33.57 -8.54 -9.66
C ARG A 16 32.59 -9.09 -8.64
N GLN A 17 31.41 -9.54 -9.06
CA GLN A 17 30.38 -10.12 -8.20
C GLN A 17 30.88 -11.36 -7.47
N LEU A 18 31.60 -12.27 -8.15
CA LEU A 18 32.24 -13.42 -7.54
C LEU A 18 33.23 -13.03 -6.44
N ARG A 19 34.04 -11.98 -6.67
CA ARG A 19 35.02 -11.52 -5.68
C ARG A 19 34.40 -10.80 -4.49
N THR A 20 33.39 -9.96 -4.74
CA THR A 20 32.73 -9.14 -3.69
C THR A 20 31.57 -9.86 -3.02
N GLN A 21 31.09 -10.95 -3.60
CA GLN A 21 29.88 -11.67 -3.20
C GLN A 21 28.65 -10.77 -3.09
N THR A 22 28.61 -9.67 -3.87
CA THR A 22 27.49 -8.72 -3.94
C THR A 22 27.12 -8.48 -5.39
N THR A 23 25.82 -8.43 -5.65
CA THR A 23 25.29 -8.14 -6.99
C THR A 23 25.04 -6.65 -7.20
N ARG A 24 24.95 -5.89 -6.10
CA ARG A 24 24.48 -4.50 -6.10
C ARG A 24 23.09 -4.35 -6.73
N ALA A 25 22.25 -5.36 -6.55
CA ALA A 25 20.87 -5.36 -6.98
C ALA A 25 19.95 -5.75 -5.81
N VAL A 26 18.80 -5.10 -5.75
CA VAL A 26 17.70 -5.45 -4.83
C VAL A 26 16.42 -5.67 -5.63
N ILE A 27 15.53 -6.54 -5.15
CA ILE A 27 14.25 -6.78 -5.78
C ILE A 27 13.12 -6.22 -4.93
N VAL A 28 12.19 -5.51 -5.57
CA VAL A 28 10.98 -4.99 -4.95
C VAL A 28 9.78 -5.77 -5.48
N ILE A 29 9.12 -6.50 -4.59
CA ILE A 29 7.94 -7.30 -4.92
C ILE A 29 6.71 -6.43 -4.76
N VAL A 30 5.98 -6.19 -5.84
CA VAL A 30 4.79 -5.35 -5.91
C VAL A 30 3.56 -6.22 -6.17
N PRO A 31 2.45 -6.05 -5.42
CA PRO A 31 1.22 -6.83 -5.66
C PRO A 31 0.65 -6.64 -7.08
N ASN A 32 0.62 -5.40 -7.54
CA ASN A 32 0.19 -5.00 -8.87
C ASN A 32 0.77 -3.62 -9.19
N ILE A 33 1.61 -3.55 -10.24
CA ILE A 33 2.26 -2.30 -10.64
C ILE A 33 1.30 -1.27 -11.22
N GLU A 34 0.11 -1.68 -11.68
CA GLU A 34 -0.92 -0.77 -12.18
C GLU A 34 -1.54 0.09 -11.07
N ASN A 35 -1.42 -0.32 -9.80
CA ASN A 35 -1.90 0.49 -8.69
C ASN A 35 -0.93 1.64 -8.40
N SER A 36 -1.35 2.86 -8.72
CA SER A 36 -0.56 4.08 -8.59
C SER A 36 -0.12 4.41 -7.15
N PHE A 37 -0.77 3.82 -6.13
CA PHE A 37 -0.32 3.94 -4.75
C PHE A 37 1.14 3.54 -4.58
N PHE A 38 1.59 2.49 -5.27
CA PHE A 38 2.96 2.00 -5.14
C PHE A 38 4.00 2.88 -5.82
N HIS A 39 3.62 3.76 -6.76
CA HIS A 39 4.57 4.57 -7.54
C HIS A 39 5.46 5.45 -6.65
N GLY A 40 4.88 6.15 -5.67
CA GLY A 40 5.66 6.98 -4.75
C GLY A 40 6.61 6.16 -3.86
N ILE A 41 6.20 4.96 -3.43
CA ILE A 41 7.05 4.06 -2.65
C ILE A 41 8.24 3.57 -3.52
N LEU A 42 7.95 3.14 -4.76
CA LEU A 42 8.99 2.72 -5.72
C LEU A 42 9.96 3.86 -6.03
N SER A 43 9.47 5.10 -6.20
CA SER A 43 10.29 6.29 -6.39
C SER A 43 11.25 6.50 -5.21
N GLY A 44 10.74 6.41 -3.98
CA GLY A 44 11.55 6.53 -2.76
C GLY A 44 12.62 5.44 -2.64
N ILE A 45 12.26 4.18 -2.93
CA ILE A 45 13.21 3.06 -2.94
C ILE A 45 14.27 3.29 -4.02
N GLY A 46 13.85 3.60 -5.25
CA GLY A 46 14.75 3.78 -6.41
C GLY A 46 15.77 4.89 -6.18
N THR A 47 15.32 6.05 -5.71
CA THR A 47 16.17 7.20 -5.40
C THR A 47 17.24 6.84 -4.36
N GLU A 48 16.86 6.15 -3.28
CA GLU A 48 17.82 5.77 -2.25
C GLU A 48 18.75 4.64 -2.70
N ALA A 49 18.22 3.68 -3.47
CA ALA A 49 19.04 2.60 -4.07
C ALA A 49 20.12 3.17 -4.99
N GLU A 50 19.76 4.09 -5.90
CA GLU A 50 20.70 4.75 -6.80
C GLU A 50 21.78 5.50 -6.02
N ARG A 51 21.40 6.25 -4.97
CA ARG A 51 22.35 6.98 -4.11
C ARG A 51 23.38 6.05 -3.47
N GLN A 52 23.00 4.80 -3.18
CA GLN A 52 23.86 3.78 -2.57
C GLN A 52 24.56 2.87 -3.61
N GLY A 53 24.36 3.15 -4.91
CA GLY A 53 24.96 2.38 -6.00
C GLY A 53 24.34 0.98 -6.19
N TYR A 54 23.04 0.84 -5.88
CA TYR A 54 22.25 -0.37 -6.11
C TYR A 54 21.31 -0.19 -7.29
N GLN A 55 21.07 -1.27 -8.01
CA GLN A 55 20.00 -1.39 -9.00
C GLN A 55 18.73 -1.90 -8.32
N MET A 56 17.58 -1.32 -8.67
CA MET A 56 16.27 -1.78 -8.24
C MET A 56 15.64 -2.58 -9.37
N LEU A 57 15.27 -3.83 -9.07
CA LEU A 57 14.48 -4.71 -9.93
C LEU A 57 13.05 -4.75 -9.40
N ILE A 58 12.05 -4.69 -10.28
CA ILE A 58 10.65 -4.75 -9.89
C ILE A 58 10.08 -6.11 -10.28
N ALA A 59 9.49 -6.79 -9.31
CA ALA A 59 8.78 -8.05 -9.47
C ALA A 59 7.27 -7.80 -9.33
N ASP A 60 6.57 -7.73 -10.44
CA ASP A 60 5.12 -7.55 -10.44
C ASP A 60 4.40 -8.89 -10.29
N LEU A 61 3.61 -9.03 -9.21
CA LEU A 61 2.82 -10.24 -8.95
C LEU A 61 1.52 -10.28 -9.76
N LYS A 62 1.13 -9.20 -10.44
CA LYS A 62 -0.14 -9.11 -11.20
C LYS A 62 -1.35 -9.61 -10.39
N SER A 63 -1.39 -9.30 -9.11
CA SER A 63 -2.36 -9.83 -8.13
C SER A 63 -2.38 -11.36 -8.00
N GLN A 64 -1.31 -12.06 -8.43
CA GLN A 64 -1.17 -13.51 -8.36
C GLN A 64 -0.05 -13.90 -7.36
N PRO A 65 -0.38 -14.23 -6.10
CA PRO A 65 0.63 -14.57 -5.09
C PRO A 65 1.53 -15.75 -5.47
N SER A 66 1.07 -16.64 -6.36
CA SER A 66 1.85 -17.79 -6.83
C SER A 66 3.14 -17.42 -7.56
N LEU A 67 3.20 -16.20 -8.14
CA LEU A 67 4.40 -15.71 -8.82
C LEU A 67 5.53 -15.32 -7.85
N GLU A 68 5.21 -15.02 -6.60
CA GLU A 68 6.19 -14.63 -5.58
C GLU A 68 7.34 -15.64 -5.45
N LYS A 69 7.03 -16.92 -5.58
CA LYS A 69 8.05 -17.98 -5.48
C LYS A 69 9.22 -17.84 -6.46
N HIS A 70 8.96 -17.35 -7.68
CA HIS A 70 9.98 -17.19 -8.70
C HIS A 70 10.96 -16.07 -8.31
N TYR A 71 10.46 -15.02 -7.68
CA TYR A 71 11.27 -13.88 -7.26
C TYR A 71 12.05 -14.17 -5.98
N ILE A 72 11.49 -14.98 -5.07
CA ILE A 72 12.20 -15.45 -3.87
C ILE A 72 13.41 -16.34 -4.23
N GLU A 73 13.31 -17.14 -5.28
CA GLU A 73 14.45 -17.94 -5.75
C GLU A 73 15.63 -17.06 -6.22
N ALA A 74 15.37 -15.85 -6.72
CA ALA A 74 16.44 -14.94 -7.16
C ALA A 74 17.43 -14.57 -6.05
N ILE A 75 16.95 -14.42 -4.79
CA ILE A 75 17.84 -14.16 -3.66
C ILE A 75 18.63 -15.41 -3.29
N LYS A 76 17.98 -16.60 -3.29
CA LYS A 76 18.64 -17.87 -3.00
C LYS A 76 19.75 -18.20 -4.01
N GLN A 77 19.53 -17.81 -5.26
CA GLN A 77 20.51 -17.95 -6.35
C GLN A 77 21.53 -16.79 -6.38
N ARG A 78 21.52 -15.91 -5.39
CA ARG A 78 22.39 -14.73 -5.32
C ARG A 78 22.30 -13.83 -6.57
N GLN A 79 21.11 -13.71 -7.16
CA GLN A 79 20.85 -12.76 -8.24
C GLN A 79 20.61 -11.35 -7.72
N VAL A 80 20.16 -11.24 -6.45
CA VAL A 80 19.94 -9.98 -5.73
C VAL A 80 20.47 -10.11 -4.30
N ASP A 81 20.79 -8.99 -3.67
CA ASP A 81 21.37 -8.94 -2.32
C ASP A 81 20.28 -8.83 -1.24
N GLY A 82 19.05 -8.38 -1.60
CA GLY A 82 17.96 -8.24 -0.66
C GLY A 82 16.61 -8.03 -1.32
N ILE A 83 15.56 -8.13 -0.50
CA ILE A 83 14.15 -8.03 -0.92
C ILE A 83 13.44 -6.93 -0.13
N ILE A 84 12.65 -6.09 -0.84
CA ILE A 84 11.60 -5.26 -0.24
C ILE A 84 10.26 -5.80 -0.74
N SER A 85 9.36 -6.19 0.17
CA SER A 85 8.02 -6.67 -0.21
C SER A 85 6.96 -5.64 0.13
N LEU A 86 6.18 -5.27 -0.88
CA LEU A 86 4.96 -4.45 -0.76
C LEU A 86 3.70 -5.33 -0.72
N SER A 87 3.87 -6.66 -0.81
CA SER A 87 2.77 -7.63 -0.80
C SER A 87 2.38 -7.99 0.63
N ALA A 88 1.06 -8.06 0.86
CA ALA A 88 0.47 -8.42 2.15
C ALA A 88 0.47 -9.94 2.43
N ASN A 89 0.70 -10.75 1.42
CA ASN A 89 0.57 -12.18 1.55
C ASN A 89 1.84 -12.80 2.14
N MET A 90 1.72 -13.37 3.35
CA MET A 90 2.77 -14.20 3.92
C MET A 90 2.67 -15.59 3.29
N THR A 91 3.56 -15.90 2.38
CA THR A 91 3.68 -17.23 1.81
C THR A 91 4.67 -18.08 2.63
N GLN A 92 4.54 -19.40 2.58
CA GLN A 92 5.48 -20.32 3.21
C GLN A 92 6.95 -20.07 2.79
N LYS A 93 7.15 -19.50 1.61
CA LYS A 93 8.49 -19.18 1.10
C LYS A 93 9.07 -17.89 1.71
N LEU A 94 8.25 -16.87 1.96
CA LEU A 94 8.64 -15.70 2.75
C LEU A 94 9.04 -16.14 4.18
N GLU A 95 8.28 -17.05 4.80
CA GLU A 95 8.64 -17.65 6.09
C GLU A 95 10.01 -18.32 6.05
N THR A 96 10.34 -19.03 4.96
CA THR A 96 11.64 -19.64 4.78
C THR A 96 12.76 -18.60 4.74
N LEU A 97 12.59 -17.49 4.01
CA LEU A 97 13.57 -16.41 3.96
C LEU A 97 13.83 -15.79 5.34
N ILE A 98 12.77 -15.60 6.13
CA ILE A 98 12.87 -15.08 7.49
C ILE A 98 13.68 -16.05 8.37
N THR A 99 13.35 -17.35 8.30
CA THR A 99 14.03 -18.40 9.08
C THR A 99 15.50 -18.51 8.69
N GLU A 100 15.80 -18.40 7.41
CA GLU A 100 17.16 -18.43 6.85
C GLU A 100 17.90 -17.08 6.97
N ARG A 101 17.25 -16.05 7.55
CA ARG A 101 17.80 -14.71 7.80
C ARG A 101 18.26 -13.97 6.54
N TYR A 102 17.57 -14.14 5.43
CA TYR A 102 17.81 -13.31 4.26
C TYR A 102 17.39 -11.86 4.50
N PRO A 103 18.10 -10.87 3.91
CA PRO A 103 17.72 -9.47 3.99
C PRO A 103 16.33 -9.23 3.38
N LEU A 104 15.34 -8.98 4.24
CA LEU A 104 13.93 -8.75 3.87
C LEU A 104 13.35 -7.60 4.69
N VAL A 105 12.72 -6.66 4.01
CA VAL A 105 11.94 -5.56 4.62
C VAL A 105 10.53 -5.57 4.06
N MET A 106 9.54 -5.37 4.91
CA MET A 106 8.14 -5.21 4.52
C MET A 106 7.76 -3.73 4.47
N VAL A 107 6.92 -3.35 3.51
CA VAL A 107 6.37 -1.98 3.43
C VAL A 107 4.85 -2.08 3.32
N VAL A 108 4.15 -1.03 3.81
CA VAL A 108 2.68 -0.91 3.85
C VAL A 108 2.05 -1.73 4.97
N GLN A 109 2.72 -2.75 5.48
CA GLN A 109 2.18 -3.63 6.52
C GLN A 109 3.26 -4.17 7.43
N CYS A 110 2.84 -4.58 8.62
CA CYS A 110 3.60 -5.41 9.54
C CYS A 110 3.01 -6.82 9.53
N VAL A 111 3.86 -7.83 9.57
CA VAL A 111 3.39 -9.21 9.67
C VAL A 111 3.37 -9.63 11.13
N PRO A 112 2.19 -9.92 11.71
CA PRO A 112 2.10 -10.37 13.08
C PRO A 112 2.97 -11.61 13.32
N ASN A 113 3.54 -11.72 14.52
CA ASN A 113 4.37 -12.84 14.97
C ASN A 113 5.76 -12.98 14.31
N TYR A 114 6.13 -12.12 13.37
CA TYR A 114 7.46 -12.10 12.76
C TYR A 114 8.19 -10.79 13.08
N LYS A 115 9.46 -10.90 13.49
CA LYS A 115 10.32 -9.74 13.73
C LYS A 115 10.98 -9.26 12.42
N ILE A 116 10.17 -8.97 11.42
CA ILE A 116 10.65 -8.46 10.14
C ILE A 116 10.67 -6.94 10.22
N PRO A 117 11.77 -6.28 9.81
CA PRO A 117 11.78 -4.84 9.68
C PRO A 117 10.70 -4.37 8.71
N SER A 118 9.92 -3.39 9.13
CA SER A 118 8.80 -2.90 8.35
C SER A 118 8.63 -1.38 8.47
N VAL A 119 7.99 -0.81 7.45
CA VAL A 119 7.61 0.60 7.37
C VAL A 119 6.15 0.69 6.94
N SER A 120 5.32 1.36 7.73
CA SER A 120 3.89 1.52 7.46
C SER A 120 3.39 2.82 8.08
N ILE A 121 2.09 3.08 7.96
CA ILE A 121 1.34 3.99 8.82
C ILE A 121 0.47 3.17 9.77
N ASP A 122 -0.05 3.80 10.82
CA ASP A 122 -1.13 3.20 11.63
C ASP A 122 -2.44 3.26 10.83
N ASN A 123 -2.73 2.20 10.07
CA ASN A 123 -3.91 2.11 9.22
C ASN A 123 -5.21 2.14 10.04
N MET A 124 -5.22 1.56 11.25
CA MET A 124 -6.38 1.57 12.12
C MET A 124 -6.69 2.99 12.63
N ALA A 125 -5.67 3.68 13.16
CA ALA A 125 -5.82 5.05 13.63
C ALA A 125 -6.20 6.01 12.49
N ALA A 126 -5.60 5.86 11.31
CA ALA A 126 -5.90 6.68 10.14
C ALA A 126 -7.35 6.50 9.67
N SER A 127 -7.83 5.25 9.58
CA SER A 127 -9.22 4.96 9.23
C SER A 127 -10.20 5.48 10.27
N LYS A 128 -9.88 5.35 11.56
CA LYS A 128 -10.68 5.90 12.64
C LYS A 128 -10.77 7.43 12.55
N ALA A 129 -9.68 8.11 12.22
CA ALA A 129 -9.66 9.57 12.04
C ALA A 129 -10.56 9.99 10.85
N LEU A 130 -10.49 9.28 9.72
CA LEU A 130 -11.32 9.53 8.54
C LEU A 130 -12.80 9.30 8.85
N MET A 131 -13.14 8.20 9.51
CA MET A 131 -14.51 7.89 9.94
C MET A 131 -15.06 8.91 10.94
N THR A 132 -14.24 9.33 11.90
CA THR A 132 -14.62 10.37 12.87
C THR A 132 -14.95 11.69 12.15
N HIS A 133 -14.22 12.01 11.07
CA HIS A 133 -14.52 13.18 10.23
C HIS A 133 -15.93 13.06 9.60
N LEU A 134 -16.28 11.93 8.96
CA LEU A 134 -17.61 11.71 8.40
C LEU A 134 -18.72 11.78 9.48
N ILE A 135 -18.47 11.20 10.65
CA ILE A 135 -19.42 11.22 11.75
C ILE A 135 -19.64 12.65 12.27
N ARG A 136 -18.60 13.49 12.30
CA ARG A 136 -18.71 14.92 12.67
C ARG A 136 -19.50 15.73 11.64
N LEU A 137 -19.47 15.34 10.37
CA LEU A 137 -20.33 15.92 9.31
C LEU A 137 -21.79 15.48 9.41
N GLY A 138 -22.14 14.59 10.36
CA GLY A 138 -23.50 14.17 10.61
C GLY A 138 -23.87 12.79 10.05
N HIS A 139 -22.94 12.14 9.31
CA HIS A 139 -23.20 10.80 8.77
C HIS A 139 -23.28 9.76 9.87
N ARG A 140 -24.28 8.86 9.78
CA ARG A 140 -24.50 7.76 10.72
C ARG A 140 -24.61 6.42 10.02
N GLU A 141 -25.24 6.38 8.85
CA GLU A 141 -25.30 5.22 7.96
C GLU A 141 -24.16 5.37 6.92
N ILE A 142 -23.02 4.75 7.21
CA ILE A 142 -21.79 4.86 6.42
C ILE A 142 -21.45 3.48 5.86
N ALA A 143 -21.44 3.33 4.55
CA ALA A 143 -21.02 2.09 3.91
C ALA A 143 -19.48 1.98 3.87
N HIS A 144 -18.97 0.75 3.88
CA HIS A 144 -17.53 0.49 3.74
C HIS A 144 -17.25 -0.47 2.59
N LEU A 145 -16.43 0.00 1.64
CA LEU A 145 -15.92 -0.84 0.57
C LEU A 145 -14.50 -1.30 0.94
N THR A 146 -14.33 -2.61 1.11
CA THR A 146 -13.06 -3.18 1.55
C THR A 146 -12.70 -4.42 0.73
N VAL A 147 -11.57 -5.05 1.06
CA VAL A 147 -11.09 -6.29 0.42
C VAL A 147 -11.05 -7.43 1.42
N SER A 148 -10.52 -8.58 1.01
CA SER A 148 -10.47 -9.76 1.87
C SER A 148 -9.89 -9.43 3.25
N PRO A 149 -10.56 -9.85 4.35
CA PRO A 149 -10.08 -9.63 5.72
C PRO A 149 -8.68 -10.21 6.01
N LEU A 150 -8.21 -11.13 5.20
CA LEU A 150 -6.89 -11.75 5.36
C LEU A 150 -5.73 -10.82 4.95
N GLN A 151 -6.02 -9.70 4.28
CA GLN A 151 -5.00 -8.73 3.89
C GLN A 151 -4.88 -7.64 4.96
N MET A 152 -3.77 -7.63 5.68
CA MET A 152 -3.55 -6.78 6.86
C MET A 152 -3.90 -5.30 6.72
N PRO A 153 -3.46 -4.54 5.68
CA PRO A 153 -3.80 -3.12 5.62
C PRO A 153 -5.30 -2.86 5.59
N TYR A 154 -6.05 -3.70 4.90
CA TYR A 154 -7.51 -3.57 4.77
C TYR A 154 -8.24 -4.04 6.03
N GLN A 155 -7.70 -5.06 6.72
CA GLN A 155 -8.24 -5.49 8.01
C GLN A 155 -8.11 -4.36 9.06
N ASP A 156 -6.96 -3.70 9.12
CA ASP A 156 -6.76 -2.57 10.02
C ASP A 156 -7.68 -1.39 9.68
N ARG A 157 -7.88 -1.12 8.38
CA ARG A 157 -8.81 -0.09 7.92
C ARG A 157 -10.26 -0.43 8.31
N LEU A 158 -10.67 -1.69 8.19
CA LEU A 158 -11.98 -2.17 8.65
C LEU A 158 -12.11 -2.06 10.18
N ASN A 159 -11.07 -2.44 10.92
CA ASN A 159 -11.06 -2.31 12.38
C ASN A 159 -11.18 -0.83 12.81
N GLY A 160 -10.53 0.09 12.10
CA GLY A 160 -10.66 1.52 12.32
C GLY A 160 -12.06 2.06 12.05
N TYR A 161 -12.72 1.57 10.97
CA TYR A 161 -14.11 1.86 10.65
C TYR A 161 -15.04 1.40 11.78
N ILE A 162 -14.93 0.14 12.22
CA ILE A 162 -15.72 -0.42 13.31
C ILE A 162 -15.49 0.35 14.62
N SER A 163 -14.24 0.57 14.99
CA SER A 163 -13.86 1.28 16.21
C SER A 163 -14.45 2.69 16.28
N ALA A 164 -14.48 3.41 15.14
CA ALA A 164 -15.06 4.75 15.10
C ALA A 164 -16.59 4.72 15.32
N LEU A 165 -17.30 3.77 14.72
CA LEU A 165 -18.75 3.60 14.93
C LEU A 165 -19.05 3.28 16.38
N GLU A 166 -18.35 2.32 16.98
CA GLU A 166 -18.53 1.90 18.37
C GLU A 166 -18.30 3.06 19.35
N GLU A 167 -17.21 3.83 19.17
CA GLU A 167 -16.89 4.98 20.01
C GLU A 167 -18.00 6.05 20.00
N HIS A 168 -18.65 6.22 18.84
CA HIS A 168 -19.75 7.15 18.67
C HIS A 168 -21.13 6.52 18.92
N LYS A 169 -21.17 5.30 19.43
CA LYS A 169 -22.42 4.54 19.74
C LYS A 169 -23.31 4.35 18.53
N ILE A 170 -22.74 4.20 17.35
CA ILE A 170 -23.42 3.89 16.10
C ILE A 170 -23.35 2.37 15.89
N PRO A 171 -24.48 1.67 15.73
CA PRO A 171 -24.47 0.23 15.47
C PRO A 171 -23.72 -0.11 14.18
N VAL A 172 -22.90 -1.15 14.21
CA VAL A 172 -22.26 -1.69 13.00
C VAL A 172 -23.29 -2.51 12.22
N ASP A 173 -23.61 -2.09 10.99
CA ASP A 173 -24.44 -2.87 10.07
C ASP A 173 -23.52 -3.60 9.05
N ASN A 174 -23.39 -4.91 9.22
CA ASN A 174 -22.56 -5.73 8.33
C ASN A 174 -23.07 -5.75 6.88
N GLU A 175 -24.34 -5.41 6.63
CA GLU A 175 -24.89 -5.31 5.27
C GLU A 175 -24.36 -4.07 4.51
N LEU A 176 -23.84 -3.07 5.23
CA LEU A 176 -23.16 -1.91 4.66
C LEU A 176 -21.67 -2.15 4.39
N ILE A 177 -21.13 -3.33 4.73
CA ILE A 177 -19.76 -3.70 4.41
C ILE A 177 -19.77 -4.56 3.15
N SER A 178 -19.03 -4.14 2.14
CA SER A 178 -18.90 -4.86 0.87
C SER A 178 -17.44 -5.22 0.59
N TYR A 179 -17.22 -6.43 0.11
CA TYR A 179 -15.88 -7.00 -0.14
C TYR A 179 -15.67 -7.18 -1.64
N GLY A 180 -14.50 -6.79 -2.15
CA GLY A 180 -14.15 -6.92 -3.56
C GLY A 180 -12.67 -6.71 -3.84
N GLU A 181 -12.33 -6.40 -5.08
CA GLU A 181 -10.95 -6.17 -5.50
C GLU A 181 -10.51 -4.71 -5.21
N PRO A 182 -9.22 -4.47 -4.87
CA PRO A 182 -8.67 -3.14 -4.63
C PRO A 182 -8.37 -2.41 -5.96
N ALA A 183 -9.41 -2.19 -6.77
CA ALA A 183 -9.32 -1.60 -8.11
C ALA A 183 -10.56 -0.71 -8.37
N ILE A 184 -10.49 0.14 -9.42
CA ILE A 184 -11.63 0.96 -9.86
C ILE A 184 -12.85 0.08 -10.16
N LYS A 185 -12.65 -1.01 -10.91
CA LYS A 185 -13.72 -1.95 -11.22
C LYS A 185 -14.30 -2.58 -9.96
N GLY A 186 -13.46 -3.00 -9.01
CA GLY A 186 -13.90 -3.58 -7.75
C GLY A 186 -14.77 -2.61 -6.93
N GLY A 187 -14.35 -1.34 -6.80
CA GLY A 187 -15.14 -0.31 -6.15
C GLY A 187 -16.49 -0.05 -6.83
N TYR A 188 -16.51 -0.07 -8.16
CA TYR A 188 -17.74 0.05 -8.95
C TYR A 188 -18.71 -1.11 -8.68
N ASP A 189 -18.24 -2.35 -8.80
CA ASP A 189 -19.05 -3.57 -8.62
C ASP A 189 -19.59 -3.67 -7.17
N GLN A 190 -18.76 -3.32 -6.19
CA GLN A 190 -19.18 -3.28 -4.77
C GLN A 190 -20.25 -2.24 -4.52
N MET A 191 -20.10 -1.05 -5.10
CA MET A 191 -21.10 0.02 -4.94
C MET A 191 -22.44 -0.38 -5.55
N TRP A 192 -22.44 -1.00 -6.73
CA TRP A 192 -23.65 -1.58 -7.33
C TRP A 192 -24.30 -2.63 -6.44
N THR A 193 -23.49 -3.49 -5.80
CA THR A 193 -23.98 -4.51 -4.87
C THR A 193 -24.68 -3.86 -3.66
N LEU A 194 -24.14 -2.78 -3.12
CA LEU A 194 -24.75 -2.05 -1.99
C LEU A 194 -26.03 -1.35 -2.41
N LEU A 195 -26.06 -0.68 -3.55
CA LEU A 195 -27.25 0.00 -4.07
C LEU A 195 -28.40 -0.98 -4.32
N ALA A 196 -28.10 -2.19 -4.83
CA ALA A 196 -29.08 -3.24 -5.06
C ALA A 196 -29.75 -3.75 -3.77
N LYS A 197 -29.10 -3.63 -2.61
CA LYS A 197 -29.66 -4.00 -1.32
C LYS A 197 -30.74 -3.03 -0.82
N GLN A 198 -30.89 -1.86 -1.45
CA GLN A 198 -31.83 -0.79 -1.06
C GLN A 198 -31.66 -0.33 0.40
N LYS A 199 -30.49 -0.53 0.97
CA LYS A 199 -30.12 -0.03 2.31
C LYS A 199 -29.83 1.45 2.25
N LYS A 200 -30.27 2.19 3.26
CA LYS A 200 -29.91 3.59 3.43
C LYS A 200 -28.47 3.74 3.85
N PHE A 201 -27.71 4.57 3.17
CA PHE A 201 -26.44 5.13 3.62
C PHE A 201 -26.28 6.53 3.03
N THR A 202 -25.58 7.39 3.73
CA THR A 202 -25.34 8.79 3.33
C THR A 202 -23.88 9.08 3.02
N ALA A 203 -23.00 8.13 3.33
CA ALA A 203 -21.57 8.22 3.03
C ALA A 203 -20.99 6.84 2.74
N VAL A 204 -19.89 6.83 2.01
CA VAL A 204 -19.07 5.66 1.66
C VAL A 204 -17.63 5.90 2.06
N PHE A 205 -17.07 5.03 2.89
CA PHE A 205 -15.64 4.91 3.08
C PHE A 205 -15.09 3.78 2.20
N ALA A 206 -14.39 4.12 1.15
CA ALA A 206 -13.67 3.18 0.32
C ALA A 206 -12.25 2.97 0.87
N ALA A 207 -11.84 1.73 1.07
CA ALA A 207 -10.55 1.39 1.65
C ALA A 207 -9.33 1.73 0.77
N GLY A 208 -9.53 2.34 -0.38
CA GLY A 208 -8.51 2.91 -1.27
C GLY A 208 -9.13 3.87 -2.26
N ASP A 209 -8.37 4.84 -2.74
CA ASP A 209 -8.84 5.89 -3.66
C ASP A 209 -9.30 5.32 -5.01
N THR A 210 -8.65 4.28 -5.51
CA THR A 210 -9.10 3.59 -6.73
C THR A 210 -10.51 3.01 -6.57
N MET A 211 -10.81 2.47 -5.39
CA MET A 211 -12.16 1.97 -5.06
C MET A 211 -13.15 3.13 -4.91
N ALA A 212 -12.73 4.26 -4.30
CA ALA A 212 -13.54 5.46 -4.20
C ALA A 212 -13.96 6.00 -5.58
N ILE A 213 -13.01 6.06 -6.53
CA ILE A 213 -13.28 6.44 -7.92
C ILE A 213 -14.33 5.52 -8.55
N GLY A 214 -14.20 4.22 -8.35
CA GLY A 214 -15.18 3.23 -8.83
C GLY A 214 -16.56 3.44 -8.22
N ALA A 215 -16.63 3.67 -6.92
CA ALA A 215 -17.88 3.95 -6.20
C ALA A 215 -18.56 5.22 -6.70
N MET A 216 -17.79 6.31 -6.88
CA MET A 216 -18.31 7.57 -7.42
C MET A 216 -18.87 7.41 -8.83
N LYS A 217 -18.20 6.60 -9.68
CA LYS A 217 -18.71 6.27 -11.02
C LYS A 217 -20.05 5.52 -10.94
N ALA A 218 -20.18 4.54 -10.05
CA ALA A 218 -21.42 3.78 -9.88
C ALA A 218 -22.57 4.67 -9.35
N LEU A 219 -22.30 5.55 -8.38
CA LEU A 219 -23.27 6.53 -7.89
C LEU A 219 -23.75 7.45 -9.03
N LYS A 220 -22.83 7.99 -9.81
CA LYS A 220 -23.14 8.84 -10.97
C LYS A 220 -24.01 8.11 -12.00
N ASP A 221 -23.74 6.83 -12.29
CA ASP A 221 -24.53 6.03 -13.24
C ASP A 221 -25.98 5.78 -12.74
N GLN A 222 -26.20 5.89 -11.42
CA GLN A 222 -27.51 5.84 -10.79
C GLN A 222 -28.16 7.23 -10.61
N GLY A 223 -27.52 8.29 -11.15
CA GLY A 223 -28.02 9.66 -11.04
C GLY A 223 -27.82 10.29 -9.66
N LEU A 224 -27.03 9.68 -8.79
CA LEU A 224 -26.69 10.20 -7.47
C LEU A 224 -25.47 11.11 -7.55
N ARG A 225 -25.54 12.25 -6.86
CA ARG A 225 -24.47 13.26 -6.84
C ARG A 225 -23.57 13.03 -5.63
N VAL A 226 -22.30 13.27 -5.84
CA VAL A 226 -21.28 13.28 -4.78
C VAL A 226 -20.82 14.73 -4.63
N PRO A 227 -20.89 15.31 -3.43
CA PRO A 227 -21.26 14.70 -2.14
C PRO A 227 -22.76 14.86 -1.75
N GLU A 228 -23.60 15.58 -2.52
CA GLU A 228 -24.92 16.05 -2.10
C GLU A 228 -25.88 14.91 -1.75
N ASP A 229 -25.88 13.82 -2.51
CA ASP A 229 -26.75 12.66 -2.28
C ASP A 229 -26.02 11.55 -1.49
N CYS A 230 -24.69 11.48 -1.65
CA CYS A 230 -23.85 10.52 -0.92
C CYS A 230 -22.39 11.02 -0.88
N ALA A 231 -21.85 11.23 0.31
CA ALA A 231 -20.45 11.55 0.50
C ALA A 231 -19.54 10.34 0.19
N VAL A 232 -18.35 10.56 -0.37
CA VAL A 232 -17.38 9.49 -0.62
C VAL A 232 -16.01 9.90 -0.11
N VAL A 233 -15.35 9.02 0.63
CA VAL A 233 -13.97 9.22 1.06
C VAL A 233 -13.12 8.00 0.66
N GLY A 234 -11.85 8.25 0.38
CA GLY A 234 -10.88 7.24 -0.03
C GLY A 234 -9.77 7.04 1.00
N PHE A 235 -8.69 6.41 0.54
CA PHE A 235 -7.47 6.19 1.30
C PHE A 235 -6.30 6.11 0.33
N ASP A 236 -5.09 6.62 0.68
CA ASP A 236 -3.81 6.56 -0.02
C ASP A 236 -3.33 7.89 -0.64
N ASP A 237 -4.22 8.83 -0.94
CA ASP A 237 -3.95 10.10 -1.65
C ASP A 237 -3.13 9.88 -2.92
N ILE A 238 -3.70 9.11 -3.86
CA ILE A 238 -3.13 8.97 -5.21
C ILE A 238 -3.31 10.25 -6.01
N ASP A 239 -2.52 10.46 -7.07
CA ASP A 239 -2.56 11.71 -7.85
C ASP A 239 -3.95 12.03 -8.40
N LEU A 240 -4.70 11.00 -8.82
CA LEU A 240 -6.06 11.14 -9.32
C LEU A 240 -7.02 11.71 -8.27
N SER A 241 -6.78 11.50 -6.98
CA SER A 241 -7.66 11.96 -5.91
C SER A 241 -7.80 13.48 -5.85
N SER A 242 -6.78 14.21 -6.27
CA SER A 242 -6.74 15.66 -6.28
C SER A 242 -7.36 16.30 -7.52
N VAL A 243 -7.45 15.57 -8.63
CA VAL A 243 -7.94 16.07 -9.94
C VAL A 243 -9.26 15.43 -10.35
N TRP A 244 -9.76 14.47 -9.57
CA TRP A 244 -11.09 13.90 -9.78
C TRP A 244 -12.18 14.92 -9.45
N GLU A 245 -13.34 14.81 -10.05
CA GLU A 245 -14.48 15.71 -9.79
C GLU A 245 -15.69 14.94 -9.23
N PRO A 246 -16.08 15.28 -7.97
CA PRO A 246 -15.41 16.15 -7.00
C PRO A 246 -14.10 15.53 -6.46
N ALA A 247 -13.13 16.38 -6.04
CA ALA A 247 -11.85 15.94 -5.52
C ALA A 247 -12.03 15.12 -4.22
N ILE A 248 -11.26 14.03 -4.08
CA ILE A 248 -11.51 12.99 -3.08
C ILE A 248 -10.86 13.34 -1.75
N THR A 249 -11.65 13.39 -0.67
CA THR A 249 -11.17 13.39 0.72
C THR A 249 -10.57 12.03 1.04
N THR A 250 -9.33 12.02 1.58
CA THR A 250 -8.55 10.79 1.71
C THR A 250 -7.50 10.88 2.82
N ILE A 251 -6.83 9.77 3.10
CA ILE A 251 -5.62 9.72 3.95
C ILE A 251 -4.38 9.76 3.07
N ARG A 252 -3.53 10.78 3.26
CA ARG A 252 -2.21 10.85 2.63
C ARG A 252 -1.20 10.04 3.40
N GLN A 253 -0.59 9.08 2.71
CA GLN A 253 0.54 8.32 3.22
C GLN A 253 1.86 8.94 2.71
N PRO A 254 2.94 8.99 3.51
CA PRO A 254 4.24 9.53 3.10
C PRO A 254 5.00 8.52 2.22
N LYS A 255 4.44 8.21 1.04
CA LYS A 255 4.86 7.11 0.15
C LYS A 255 6.37 7.10 -0.15
N GLU A 256 6.93 8.24 -0.56
CA GLU A 256 8.37 8.34 -0.87
C GLU A 256 9.24 8.12 0.37
N MET A 257 8.81 8.66 1.53
CA MET A 257 9.52 8.46 2.79
C MET A 257 9.49 6.99 3.21
N MET A 258 8.35 6.32 3.05
CA MET A 258 8.21 4.87 3.29
C MET A 258 9.23 4.08 2.46
N GLY A 259 9.33 4.39 1.17
CA GLY A 259 10.28 3.73 0.27
C GLY A 259 11.73 3.96 0.66
N ARG A 260 12.11 5.20 0.97
CA ARG A 260 13.46 5.56 1.38
C ARG A 260 13.89 4.86 2.67
N ILE A 261 13.04 4.88 3.69
CA ILE A 261 13.34 4.22 4.97
C ILE A 261 13.41 2.71 4.80
N ALA A 262 12.54 2.12 3.98
CA ALA A 262 12.57 0.69 3.69
C ALA A 262 13.90 0.28 3.07
N PHE A 263 14.43 1.04 2.11
CA PHE A 263 15.73 0.75 1.52
C PHE A 263 16.87 0.91 2.54
N GLN A 264 16.84 1.94 3.39
CA GLN A 264 17.83 2.13 4.45
C GLN A 264 17.85 0.95 5.44
N LYS A 265 16.67 0.45 5.85
CA LYS A 265 16.58 -0.77 6.68
C LYS A 265 17.13 -1.99 5.95
N LEU A 266 16.82 -2.15 4.66
CA LEU A 266 17.37 -3.25 3.86
C LEU A 266 18.89 -3.18 3.76
N LEU A 267 19.43 -1.99 3.54
CA LEU A 267 20.89 -1.76 3.47
C LEU A 267 21.57 -2.15 4.78
N ALA A 268 21.00 -1.75 5.93
CA ALA A 268 21.50 -2.14 7.24
C ALA A 268 21.52 -3.68 7.42
N LEU A 269 20.45 -4.37 7.00
CA LEU A 269 20.41 -5.84 7.01
C LEU A 269 21.50 -6.46 6.14
N MET A 270 21.69 -5.95 4.91
CA MET A 270 22.73 -6.45 4.00
C MET A 270 24.16 -6.21 4.52
N GLN A 271 24.34 -5.19 5.35
CA GLN A 271 25.61 -4.84 5.99
C GLN A 271 25.79 -5.48 7.39
N ASN A 272 24.80 -6.26 7.85
CA ASN A 272 24.76 -6.82 9.21
C ASN A 272 24.80 -5.74 10.31
N GLU A 273 24.27 -4.55 10.02
CA GLU A 273 24.14 -3.48 10.99
C GLU A 273 22.86 -3.60 11.83
N PRO A 274 22.87 -3.13 13.08
CA PRO A 274 21.68 -3.16 13.90
C PRO A 274 20.60 -2.20 13.38
N ILE A 275 19.34 -2.64 13.41
CA ILE A 275 18.18 -1.80 13.09
C ILE A 275 17.58 -1.29 14.40
N ALA A 276 17.60 0.03 14.60
CA ALA A 276 17.14 0.67 15.83
C ALA A 276 15.63 0.45 16.10
N VAL A 277 14.80 0.54 15.06
CA VAL A 277 13.34 0.33 15.12
C VAL A 277 12.96 -0.69 14.06
N SER A 278 12.51 -1.87 14.50
CA SER A 278 12.12 -2.95 13.59
C SER A 278 10.83 -2.60 12.84
N GLN A 279 9.77 -2.22 13.56
CA GLN A 279 8.49 -1.79 12.97
C GLN A 279 8.34 -0.27 13.13
N GLU A 280 8.27 0.45 12.02
CA GLU A 280 8.23 1.91 12.01
C GLU A 280 6.92 2.41 11.41
N TYR A 281 6.18 3.16 12.23
CA TYR A 281 4.95 3.81 11.81
C TYR A 281 5.24 5.29 11.51
N LEU A 282 5.01 5.68 10.26
CA LEU A 282 5.17 7.07 9.82
C LEU A 282 3.88 7.86 10.01
N PRO A 283 3.96 9.19 10.17
CA PRO A 283 2.78 10.03 10.27
C PRO A 283 2.00 10.03 8.95
N TYR A 284 0.67 10.08 9.06
CA TYR A 284 -0.26 10.27 7.96
C TYR A 284 -0.96 11.64 8.08
N GLU A 285 -1.64 12.06 7.02
CA GLU A 285 -2.43 13.30 6.99
C GLU A 285 -3.85 13.01 6.49
N LEU A 286 -4.88 13.54 7.16
CA LEU A 286 -6.24 13.58 6.65
C LEU A 286 -6.35 14.77 5.69
N VAL A 287 -6.52 14.50 4.40
CA VAL A 287 -6.65 15.50 3.36
C VAL A 287 -8.13 15.68 3.03
N ILE A 288 -8.71 16.81 3.48
CA ILE A 288 -10.11 17.13 3.27
C ILE A 288 -10.25 17.83 1.92
N ARG A 289 -11.17 17.32 1.07
CA ARG A 289 -11.55 17.84 -0.24
C ARG A 289 -13.08 17.87 -0.39
N GLU A 290 -13.59 17.99 -1.61
CA GLU A 290 -15.00 18.23 -1.89
C GLU A 290 -15.89 16.99 -1.65
N SER A 291 -15.40 15.78 -1.91
CA SER A 291 -16.21 14.56 -1.98
C SER A 291 -16.87 14.14 -0.65
N CYS A 292 -16.46 14.71 0.49
CA CYS A 292 -17.10 14.46 1.79
C CYS A 292 -18.15 15.50 2.19
N GLY A 293 -18.36 16.55 1.39
CA GLY A 293 -19.34 17.59 1.69
C GLY A 293 -18.93 18.62 2.75
N TYR A 294 -17.66 18.64 3.18
CA TYR A 294 -17.19 19.56 4.22
C TYR A 294 -17.37 21.04 3.84
N PHE A 295 -17.36 21.36 2.54
CA PHE A 295 -17.45 22.71 2.02
C PHE A 295 -18.89 23.09 1.60
N LEU A 296 -19.88 22.23 1.81
CA LEU A 296 -21.29 22.52 1.61
C LEU A 296 -21.89 23.12 2.91
#